data_4f62bfb293e9715f436f284da453cac8
#
_entry.id   4f62bfb293e9715f436f284da453cac8
#
_cell.length_a   1.000
_cell.length_b   1.000
_cell.length_c   1.000
_cell.angle_alpha   90.00
_cell.angle_beta   90.00
_cell.angle_gamma   90.00
#
_symmetry.space_group_name_H-M   'P 1'
#
loop_
_entity.id
_entity.type
_entity.pdbx_description
1 polymer ?
#
loop_
_entity_poly.entity_id
_entity_poly.type
_entity_poly.pdbx_seq_one_letter_code
_entity_poly.pdbx_strand_id
1 'polypeptide(L)' 'MQNQEIVKIIENLKGRRNYEEKRASKLGFASLYDYFEDKILKKQQAIEDEQREL' A
#
# COMPACT_ATOMS: atom_id res chain seq x y z
N MET A 1 -13.69 8.15 3.67
CA MET A 1 -14.07 7.05 2.78
C MET A 1 -12.87 6.14 2.52
N GLN A 2 -13.13 4.85 2.52
CA GLN A 2 -12.07 3.91 2.21
C GLN A 2 -11.82 3.84 0.71
N ASN A 3 -10.55 3.71 0.36
CA ASN A 3 -10.17 3.52 -1.03
C ASN A 3 -10.46 2.07 -1.44
N GLN A 4 -11.37 1.89 -2.39
CA GLN A 4 -11.75 0.55 -2.83
C GLN A 4 -10.61 -0.23 -3.46
N GLU A 5 -9.67 0.47 -4.07
CA GLU A 5 -8.49 -0.16 -4.63
C GLU A 5 -7.66 -0.86 -3.56
N ILE A 6 -7.49 -0.17 -2.42
CA ILE A 6 -6.74 -0.73 -1.30
C ILE A 6 -7.48 -1.93 -0.73
N VAL A 7 -8.80 -1.81 -0.58
CA VAL A 7 -9.61 -2.92 -0.07
C VAL A 7 -9.47 -4.14 -0.97
N LYS A 8 -9.50 -3.95 -2.27
CA LYS A 8 -9.36 -5.05 -3.22
C LYS A 8 -7.99 -5.71 -3.12
N ILE A 9 -6.94 -4.92 -2.95
CA ILE A 9 -5.59 -5.46 -2.78
C ILE A 9 -5.54 -6.35 -1.54
N ILE A 10 -6.11 -5.88 -0.44
CA ILE A 10 -6.12 -6.64 0.80
C ILE A 10 -6.91 -7.94 0.63
N GLU A 11 -8.04 -7.88 -0.04
CA GLU A 11 -8.86 -9.06 -0.28
C GLU A 11 -8.14 -10.09 -1.15
N ASN A 12 -7.32 -9.64 -2.08
CA ASN A 12 -6.61 -10.52 -2.99
C ASN A 12 -5.33 -11.12 -2.39
N LEU A 13 -4.94 -10.71 -1.20
CA LEU A 13 -3.74 -11.25 -0.56
C LEU A 13 -3.89 -12.72 -0.18
N LYS A 14 -5.07 -13.12 0.26
CA LYS A 14 -5.37 -14.50 0.64
C LYS A 14 -4.30 -15.08 1.57
N GLY A 15 -3.51 -16.03 1.08
CA GLY A 15 -2.48 -16.67 1.88
C GLY A 15 -1.29 -15.78 2.25
N ARG A 16 -1.14 -14.65 1.58
CA ARG A 16 -0.04 -13.72 1.86
C ARG A 16 -0.40 -12.68 2.89
N ARG A 17 -1.63 -12.68 3.36
CA ARG A 17 -2.10 -11.66 4.29
C ARG A 17 -1.27 -11.60 5.57
N ASN A 18 -0.96 -12.75 6.16
CA ASN A 18 -0.15 -12.79 7.37
C ASN A 18 1.23 -12.20 7.15
N TYR A 19 1.83 -12.49 6.03
CA TYR A 19 3.14 -11.95 5.67
C TYR A 19 3.09 -10.43 5.56
N GLU A 20 2.10 -9.92 4.88
CA GLU A 20 1.96 -8.47 4.70
C GLU A 20 1.63 -7.76 6.01
N GLU A 21 0.83 -8.39 6.87
CA GLU A 21 0.54 -7.85 8.19
C GLU A 21 1.80 -7.72 9.04
N LYS A 22 2.67 -8.72 8.99
CA LYS A 22 3.92 -8.66 9.71
C LYS A 22 4.84 -7.56 9.20
N ARG A 23 4.89 -7.39 7.88
CA ARG A 23 5.68 -6.31 7.30
C ARG A 23 5.13 -4.94 7.70
N ALA A 24 3.81 -4.77 7.63
CA ALA A 24 3.18 -3.52 8.02
C ALA A 24 3.48 -3.17 9.48
N SER A 25 3.39 -4.15 10.36
CA SER A 25 3.70 -3.96 11.78
C SER A 25 5.16 -3.58 11.99
N LYS A 26 6.06 -4.23 11.27
CA LYS A 26 7.49 -3.93 11.35
C LYS A 26 7.79 -2.50 10.96
N LEU A 27 7.07 -1.99 9.97
CA LEU A 27 7.27 -0.63 9.48
C LEU A 27 6.53 0.42 10.30
N GLY A 28 5.77 -0.02 11.31
CA GLY A 28 5.08 0.89 12.20
C GLY A 28 3.68 1.30 11.77
N PHE A 29 3.09 0.57 10.83
CA PHE A 29 1.73 0.86 10.40
C PHE A 29 0.71 0.19 11.30
N ALA A 30 -0.40 0.88 11.53
CA ALA A 30 -1.46 0.37 12.40
C ALA A 30 -2.26 -0.76 11.76
N SER A 31 -2.34 -0.78 10.42
CA SER A 31 -3.13 -1.79 9.70
C SER A 31 -2.60 -1.98 8.30
N LEU A 32 -3.08 -3.04 7.63
CA LEU A 32 -2.74 -3.28 6.23
C LEU A 32 -3.24 -2.15 5.33
N TYR A 33 -4.39 -1.58 5.66
CA TYR A 33 -4.92 -0.47 4.88
C TYR A 33 -3.94 0.69 4.84
N ASP A 34 -3.44 1.08 6.00
CA ASP A 34 -2.47 2.18 6.10
C ASP A 34 -1.19 1.86 5.34
N TYR A 35 -0.74 0.62 5.43
CA TYR A 35 0.46 0.18 4.75
C TYR A 35 0.33 0.31 3.23
N PHE A 36 -0.77 -0.19 2.67
CA PHE A 36 -0.97 -0.12 1.24
C PHE A 36 -1.30 1.28 0.76
N GLU A 37 -1.97 2.06 1.58
CA GLU A 37 -2.23 3.46 1.27
C GLU A 37 -0.91 4.21 1.09
N ASP A 38 0.01 4.03 2.01
CA ASP A 38 1.32 4.66 1.92
C ASP A 38 2.08 4.20 0.67
N LYS A 39 2.01 2.91 0.38
CA LYS A 39 2.66 2.34 -0.80
C LYS A 39 2.15 2.95 -2.09
N ILE A 40 0.84 3.09 -2.19
CA ILE A 40 0.23 3.65 -3.39
C ILE A 40 0.59 5.11 -3.56
N LEU A 41 0.58 5.87 -2.47
CA LEU A 41 0.95 7.29 -2.51
C LEU A 41 2.39 7.47 -2.96
N LYS A 42 3.31 6.67 -2.44
CA LYS A 42 4.71 6.75 -2.83
C LYS A 42 4.91 6.37 -4.28
N LYS A 43 4.19 5.37 -4.75
CA LYS A 43 4.28 4.95 -6.13
C LYS A 43 3.80 6.03 -7.08
N GLN A 44 2.71 6.70 -6.73
CA GLN A 44 2.18 7.79 -7.55
C GLN A 44 3.16 8.96 -7.61
N GLN A 45 3.76 9.31 -6.47
CA GLN A 45 4.75 10.39 -6.42
C GLN A 45 5.97 10.06 -7.27
N ALA A 46 6.43 8.81 -7.23
CA ALA A 46 7.58 8.41 -8.03
C ALA A 46 7.29 8.55 -9.53
N ILE A 47 6.08 8.17 -9.94
CA ILE A 47 5.69 8.29 -11.34
C ILE A 47 5.63 9.76 -11.78
N GLU A 48 5.06 10.62 -10.93
CA GLU A 48 4.97 12.03 -11.23
C GLU A 48 6.35 12.68 -11.35
N ASP A 49 7.26 12.31 -10.47
CA ASP A 49 8.62 12.84 -10.49
C ASP A 49 9.35 12.41 -11.76
N GLU A 50 9.17 11.17 -12.18
CA GLU A 50 9.78 10.68 -13.41
C GLU A 50 9.27 11.43 -14.64
N GLN A 51 7.98 11.73 -14.67
CA GLN A 51 7.39 12.45 -15.78
C GLN A 51 7.82 13.90 -15.82
N ARG A 52 8.16 14.47 -14.68
CA ARG A 52 8.57 15.86 -14.60
C ARG A 52 9.97 16.13 -15.18
N GLU A 53 10.80 15.12 -15.18
CA GLU A 53 12.18 15.27 -15.64
C GLU A 53 12.31 15.39 -17.15
N LEU A 54 11.23 15.26 -17.83
CA LEU A 54 11.22 15.48 -19.27
C LEU A 54 11.11 16.94 -19.60
#